data_eeed5a3798d70a7ba6079288907d178f
#
_entry.id   eeed5a3798d70a7ba6079288907d178f
#
_cell.length_a   1.000
_cell.length_b   1.000
_cell.length_c   1.000
_cell.angle_alpha   90.00
_cell.angle_beta   90.00
_cell.angle_gamma   90.00
#
_symmetry.space_group_name_H-M   'P 1'
#
loop_
_entity.id
_entity.type
_entity.pdbx_description
1 polymer ?
#
loop_
_entity_poly.entity_id
_entity_poly.type
_entity_poly.pdbx_seq_one_letter_code
_entity_poly.pdbx_strand_id
1 'polypeptide(L)'
;MDDRPICFFDSGIGGSTILKEVIKKLPNEDYIYYADSKNNPYGNKTKKELFDIVCCVVDNLIKYNPKLIVCACNTATEVVLNDIRKKYKDITFVGTEPAVKVVHDYYKDKKAIILTTKGTGESKRFKELFKNYKTKNCVLVEAPLLASLIENKKDTHSYLNDLLKDYKGYEVVVLGCTHFPLAKNAITKVLGNVTFVDGSHGIKNRVYNLLNNDNNLNKNNKGSMHIIAPNKNTENKIMSIIKENF
;
A
#
# COMPACT_ATOMS: atom_id res chain seq x y z
N MET A 1 -11.56 -7.85 -25.10
CA MET A 1 -10.41 -8.57 -24.47
C MET A 1 -9.25 -7.59 -24.47
N ASP A 2 -8.61 -7.39 -23.33
CA ASP A 2 -7.47 -6.48 -23.19
C ASP A 2 -6.34 -7.25 -22.46
N ASP A 3 -5.26 -7.55 -23.16
CA ASP A 3 -4.08 -8.30 -22.69
C ASP A 3 -2.97 -7.37 -22.15
N ARG A 4 -3.21 -6.05 -22.17
CA ARG A 4 -2.28 -5.09 -21.58
C ARG A 4 -2.11 -5.35 -20.07
N PRO A 5 -0.92 -5.15 -19.50
CA PRO A 5 -0.67 -5.44 -18.11
C PRO A 5 -1.36 -4.46 -17.15
N ILE A 6 -1.61 -4.92 -15.92
CA ILE A 6 -1.87 -4.09 -14.78
C ILE A 6 -0.52 -3.76 -14.14
N CYS A 7 -0.16 -2.48 -14.11
CA CYS A 7 1.08 -2.06 -13.48
C CYS A 7 0.85 -1.65 -12.02
N PHE A 8 1.77 -2.06 -11.17
CA PHE A 8 1.84 -1.66 -9.76
C PHE A 8 3.15 -0.93 -9.51
N PHE A 9 3.13 0.07 -8.64
CA PHE A 9 4.37 0.61 -8.08
C PHE A 9 4.23 0.89 -6.59
N ASP A 10 5.34 0.78 -5.91
CA ASP A 10 5.51 1.10 -4.49
C ASP A 10 6.92 1.62 -4.23
N SER A 11 7.12 2.24 -3.07
CA SER A 11 8.45 2.69 -2.62
C SER A 11 9.43 1.54 -2.35
N GLY A 12 8.97 0.29 -2.32
CA GLY A 12 9.78 -0.88 -2.05
C GLY A 12 9.02 -2.19 -2.17
N ILE A 13 9.26 -3.11 -1.23
CA ILE A 13 8.65 -4.45 -1.24
C ILE A 13 7.20 -4.45 -0.73
N GLY A 14 6.77 -3.42 0.03
CA GLY A 14 5.51 -3.42 0.77
C GLY A 14 4.28 -3.58 -0.11
N GLY A 15 4.23 -2.92 -1.26
CA GLY A 15 3.09 -2.97 -2.18
C GLY A 15 2.79 -4.37 -2.75
N SER A 16 3.74 -5.31 -2.65
CA SER A 16 3.50 -6.71 -3.03
C SER A 16 2.44 -7.40 -2.17
N THR A 17 2.17 -6.89 -0.96
CA THR A 17 1.06 -7.36 -0.11
C THR A 17 -0.30 -7.06 -0.73
N ILE A 18 -0.44 -5.89 -1.36
CA ILE A 18 -1.65 -5.50 -2.11
C ILE A 18 -1.73 -6.27 -3.43
N LEU A 19 -0.63 -6.32 -4.19
CA LEU A 19 -0.56 -7.06 -5.45
C LEU A 19 -1.00 -8.51 -5.28
N LYS A 20 -0.53 -9.20 -4.24
CA LYS A 20 -0.93 -10.56 -3.89
C LYS A 20 -2.45 -10.74 -3.82
N GLU A 21 -3.14 -9.81 -3.15
CA GLU A 21 -4.60 -9.88 -3.02
C GLU A 21 -5.33 -9.61 -4.34
N VAL A 22 -4.75 -8.77 -5.21
CA VAL A 22 -5.29 -8.54 -6.55
C VAL A 22 -5.08 -9.77 -7.45
N ILE A 23 -3.90 -10.40 -7.42
CA ILE A 23 -3.61 -11.64 -8.18
C ILE A 23 -4.58 -12.76 -7.78
N LYS A 24 -4.87 -12.94 -6.49
CA LYS A 24 -5.85 -13.95 -6.03
C LYS A 24 -7.24 -13.75 -6.64
N LYS A 25 -7.64 -12.49 -6.89
CA LYS A 25 -8.93 -12.14 -7.49
C LYS A 25 -8.91 -12.20 -9.01
N LEU A 26 -7.78 -11.88 -9.62
CA LEU A 26 -7.59 -11.72 -11.06
C LEU A 26 -6.36 -12.54 -11.54
N PRO A 27 -6.37 -13.88 -11.42
CA PRO A 27 -5.20 -14.72 -11.69
C PRO A 27 -4.79 -14.79 -13.16
N ASN A 28 -5.67 -14.35 -14.06
CA ASN A 28 -5.45 -14.39 -15.51
C ASN A 28 -4.84 -13.11 -16.07
N GLU A 29 -4.68 -12.07 -15.24
CA GLU A 29 -4.11 -10.78 -15.65
C GLU A 29 -2.59 -10.83 -15.71
N ASP A 30 -2.00 -10.06 -16.63
CA ASP A 30 -0.57 -9.80 -16.65
C ASP A 30 -0.22 -8.64 -15.72
N TYR A 31 0.84 -8.81 -14.95
CA TYR A 31 1.25 -7.87 -13.91
C TYR A 31 2.68 -7.39 -14.09
N ILE A 32 2.88 -6.09 -13.90
CA ILE A 32 4.21 -5.49 -13.74
C ILE A 32 4.26 -4.83 -12.36
N TYR A 33 5.25 -5.18 -11.56
CA TYR A 33 5.50 -4.57 -10.26
C TYR A 33 6.82 -3.81 -10.26
N TYR A 34 6.74 -2.51 -10.03
CA TYR A 34 7.91 -1.63 -9.92
C TYR A 34 8.19 -1.32 -8.44
N ALA A 35 9.30 -1.84 -7.92
CA ALA A 35 9.78 -1.58 -6.56
C ALA A 35 10.84 -0.46 -6.58
N ASP A 36 10.46 0.76 -6.18
CA ASP A 36 11.39 1.90 -6.14
C ASP A 36 12.21 1.96 -4.84
N SER A 37 12.81 0.83 -4.47
CA SER A 37 13.58 0.70 -3.23
C SER A 37 14.78 1.65 -3.14
N LYS A 38 15.25 2.20 -4.26
CA LYS A 38 16.33 3.20 -4.28
C LYS A 38 15.92 4.51 -3.62
N ASN A 39 14.66 4.88 -3.74
CA ASN A 39 14.11 6.12 -3.18
C ASN A 39 13.33 5.89 -1.87
N ASN A 40 13.30 4.65 -1.34
CA ASN A 40 12.69 4.33 -0.05
C ASN A 40 13.46 5.01 1.12
N PRO A 41 12.75 5.57 2.13
CA PRO A 41 11.31 5.65 2.28
C PRO A 41 10.71 6.93 1.64
N TYR A 42 9.56 6.80 1.01
CA TYR A 42 8.83 7.95 0.45
C TYR A 42 8.30 8.91 1.53
N GLY A 43 8.05 8.41 2.73
CA GLY A 43 7.47 9.19 3.84
C GLY A 43 8.34 10.33 4.36
N ASN A 44 9.63 10.37 3.99
CA ASN A 44 10.59 11.41 4.39
C ASN A 44 10.89 12.41 3.26
N LYS A 45 10.24 12.27 2.10
CA LYS A 45 10.44 13.14 0.93
C LYS A 45 9.53 14.37 1.02
N THR A 46 10.02 15.50 0.51
CA THR A 46 9.16 16.64 0.23
C THR A 46 8.17 16.29 -0.87
N LYS A 47 7.05 17.03 -0.92
CA LYS A 47 6.04 16.81 -1.98
C LYS A 47 6.63 16.94 -3.38
N LYS A 48 7.54 17.91 -3.59
CA LYS A 48 8.19 18.14 -4.89
C LYS A 48 9.08 16.94 -5.28
N GLU A 49 9.99 16.53 -4.39
CA GLU A 49 10.85 15.38 -4.62
C GLU A 49 10.04 14.11 -4.92
N LEU A 50 8.99 13.87 -4.12
CA LEU A 50 8.14 12.70 -4.32
C LEU A 50 7.37 12.75 -5.64
N PHE A 51 6.90 13.93 -6.06
CA PHE A 51 6.24 14.10 -7.34
C PHE A 51 7.20 13.77 -8.50
N ASP A 52 8.42 14.30 -8.46
CA ASP A 52 9.42 14.06 -9.50
C ASP A 52 9.81 12.58 -9.58
N ILE A 53 10.03 11.93 -8.42
CA ILE A 53 10.30 10.49 -8.33
C ILE A 53 9.14 9.68 -8.94
N VAL A 54 7.89 9.95 -8.54
CA VAL A 54 6.74 9.20 -9.04
C VAL A 54 6.50 9.45 -10.53
N CYS A 55 6.78 10.65 -11.05
CA CYS A 55 6.79 10.88 -12.49
C CYS A 55 7.77 9.95 -13.22
N CYS A 56 9.01 9.84 -12.75
CA CYS A 56 9.99 8.92 -13.34
C CYS A 56 9.52 7.45 -13.30
N VAL A 57 8.88 7.02 -12.22
CA VAL A 57 8.29 5.67 -12.12
C VAL A 57 7.18 5.48 -13.14
N VAL A 58 6.25 6.43 -13.24
CA VAL A 58 5.12 6.37 -14.19
C VAL A 58 5.62 6.39 -15.63
N ASP A 59 6.60 7.24 -15.96
CA ASP A 59 7.20 7.29 -17.31
C ASP A 59 7.85 5.96 -17.72
N ASN A 60 8.40 5.20 -16.76
CA ASN A 60 8.89 3.85 -17.00
C ASN A 60 7.76 2.84 -17.19
N LEU A 61 6.68 2.93 -16.45
CA LEU A 61 5.55 2.00 -16.53
C LEU A 61 4.72 2.20 -17.80
N ILE A 62 4.59 3.43 -18.29
CA ILE A 62 3.85 3.75 -19.54
C ILE A 62 4.45 3.01 -20.76
N LYS A 63 5.74 2.74 -20.78
CA LYS A 63 6.41 1.98 -21.85
C LYS A 63 5.83 0.58 -22.06
N TYR A 64 5.17 0.04 -21.06
CA TYR A 64 4.51 -1.26 -21.11
C TYR A 64 3.03 -1.17 -21.55
N ASN A 65 2.56 0.02 -21.92
CA ASN A 65 1.17 0.26 -22.34
C ASN A 65 0.12 -0.31 -21.33
N PRO A 66 0.16 0.08 -20.04
CA PRO A 66 -0.70 -0.52 -19.03
C PRO A 66 -2.18 -0.17 -19.22
N LYS A 67 -3.09 -1.10 -18.94
CA LYS A 67 -4.53 -0.79 -18.91
C LYS A 67 -4.94 0.02 -17.67
N LEU A 68 -4.20 -0.09 -16.57
CA LEU A 68 -4.25 0.80 -15.41
C LEU A 68 -2.97 0.69 -14.58
N ILE A 69 -2.73 1.71 -13.75
CA ILE A 69 -1.61 1.74 -12.81
C ILE A 69 -2.14 1.82 -11.37
N VAL A 70 -1.71 0.88 -10.53
CA VAL A 70 -1.98 0.88 -9.10
C VAL A 70 -0.81 1.51 -8.36
N CYS A 71 -1.06 2.66 -7.72
CA CYS A 71 -0.16 3.23 -6.72
C CYS A 71 -0.38 2.48 -5.40
N ALA A 72 0.41 1.45 -5.15
CA ALA A 72 0.29 0.64 -3.95
C ALA A 72 0.90 1.31 -2.71
N CYS A 73 1.54 2.46 -2.84
CA CYS A 73 2.14 3.22 -1.75
C CYS A 73 1.13 4.22 -1.14
N ASN A 74 0.82 4.08 0.15
CA ASN A 74 -0.05 5.03 0.86
C ASN A 74 0.52 6.46 0.81
N THR A 75 1.81 6.63 1.08
CA THR A 75 2.45 7.96 1.06
C THR A 75 2.33 8.62 -0.33
N ALA A 76 2.66 7.91 -1.40
CA ALA A 76 2.54 8.46 -2.75
C ALA A 76 1.08 8.77 -3.11
N THR A 77 0.14 7.92 -2.70
CA THR A 77 -1.29 8.17 -2.91
C THR A 77 -1.75 9.45 -2.21
N GLU A 78 -1.38 9.62 -0.95
CA GLU A 78 -1.86 10.75 -0.14
C GLU A 78 -1.20 12.06 -0.53
N VAL A 79 0.07 12.04 -0.92
CA VAL A 79 0.86 13.28 -1.12
C VAL A 79 0.82 13.77 -2.57
N VAL A 80 0.94 12.87 -3.57
CA VAL A 80 1.16 13.29 -4.97
C VAL A 80 0.21 12.69 -6.00
N LEU A 81 -0.55 11.63 -5.70
CA LEU A 81 -1.31 10.91 -6.73
C LEU A 81 -2.33 11.79 -7.47
N ASN A 82 -2.92 12.78 -6.79
CA ASN A 82 -3.84 13.71 -7.44
C ASN A 82 -3.14 14.59 -8.48
N ASP A 83 -1.90 14.99 -8.23
CA ASP A 83 -1.11 15.80 -9.18
C ASP A 83 -0.59 14.92 -10.33
N ILE A 84 -0.25 13.65 -10.04
CA ILE A 84 0.07 12.64 -11.07
C ILE A 84 -1.12 12.41 -12.01
N ARG A 85 -2.34 12.24 -11.50
CA ARG A 85 -3.55 12.11 -12.32
C ARG A 85 -3.79 13.30 -13.24
N LYS A 86 -3.47 14.52 -12.77
CA LYS A 86 -3.59 15.73 -13.60
C LYS A 86 -2.57 15.77 -14.73
N LYS A 87 -1.36 15.25 -14.49
CA LYS A 87 -0.29 15.20 -15.49
C LYS A 87 -0.52 14.09 -16.52
N TYR A 88 -0.96 12.91 -16.10
CA TYR A 88 -1.14 11.73 -16.95
C TYR A 88 -2.63 11.41 -17.11
N LYS A 89 -3.34 12.28 -17.87
CA LYS A 89 -4.82 12.26 -17.96
C LYS A 89 -5.38 11.00 -18.63
N ASP A 90 -4.62 10.40 -19.55
CA ASP A 90 -5.05 9.23 -20.33
C ASP A 90 -4.84 7.90 -19.60
N ILE A 91 -4.31 7.95 -18.35
CA ILE A 91 -4.00 6.77 -17.56
C ILE A 91 -4.95 6.67 -16.38
N THR A 92 -5.56 5.52 -16.21
CA THR A 92 -6.36 5.21 -15.03
C THR A 92 -5.44 4.85 -13.85
N PHE A 93 -5.53 5.61 -12.75
CA PHE A 93 -4.80 5.35 -11.53
C PHE A 93 -5.70 4.89 -10.39
N VAL A 94 -5.34 3.78 -9.76
CA VAL A 94 -5.91 3.32 -8.48
C VAL A 94 -4.90 3.59 -7.39
N GLY A 95 -5.30 4.27 -6.32
CA GLY A 95 -4.44 4.57 -5.16
C GLY A 95 -4.90 3.84 -3.91
N THR A 96 -3.99 3.62 -2.97
CA THR A 96 -4.28 2.98 -1.68
C THR A 96 -4.32 4.01 -0.55
N GLU A 97 -5.38 3.96 0.25
CA GLU A 97 -5.59 4.84 1.40
C GLU A 97 -5.61 4.02 2.69
N PRO A 98 -5.19 4.60 3.84
CA PRO A 98 -5.40 3.96 5.12
C PRO A 98 -6.89 3.67 5.36
N ALA A 99 -7.20 2.46 5.81
CA ALA A 99 -8.59 1.96 5.89
C ALA A 99 -9.38 2.54 7.09
N VAL A 100 -9.29 3.85 7.34
CA VAL A 100 -9.99 4.55 8.44
C VAL A 100 -11.50 4.38 8.32
N LYS A 101 -12.04 4.45 7.08
CA LYS A 101 -13.46 4.24 6.83
C LYS A 101 -13.95 2.86 7.25
N VAL A 102 -13.12 1.83 7.12
CA VAL A 102 -13.47 0.47 7.58
C VAL A 102 -13.65 0.43 9.09
N VAL A 103 -12.81 1.16 9.85
CA VAL A 103 -12.99 1.29 11.31
C VAL A 103 -14.28 2.01 11.64
N HIS A 104 -14.57 3.11 10.94
CA HIS A 104 -15.82 3.86 11.11
C HIS A 104 -17.06 2.98 10.86
N ASP A 105 -17.05 2.17 9.79
CA ASP A 105 -18.22 1.42 9.36
C ASP A 105 -18.43 0.14 10.18
N TYR A 106 -17.36 -0.55 10.60
CA TYR A 106 -17.43 -1.89 11.20
C TYR A 106 -16.89 -2.02 12.62
N TYR A 107 -16.12 -1.03 13.12
CA TYR A 107 -15.42 -1.09 14.41
C TYR A 107 -15.56 0.21 15.22
N LYS A 108 -16.64 0.97 15.01
CA LYS A 108 -16.81 2.33 15.59
C LYS A 108 -16.72 2.38 17.14
N ASP A 109 -17.11 1.29 17.80
CA ASP A 109 -17.12 1.20 19.27
C ASP A 109 -15.81 0.61 19.83
N LYS A 110 -14.92 0.11 18.97
CA LYS A 110 -13.64 -0.48 19.31
C LYS A 110 -12.56 0.59 19.45
N LYS A 111 -11.59 0.35 20.37
CA LYS A 111 -10.38 1.14 20.43
C LYS A 111 -9.49 0.79 19.24
N ALA A 112 -9.18 1.77 18.39
CA ALA A 112 -8.44 1.57 17.15
C ALA A 112 -7.20 2.46 17.06
N ILE A 113 -6.08 1.86 16.66
CA ILE A 113 -4.85 2.57 16.26
C ILE A 113 -4.86 2.72 14.76
N ILE A 114 -4.69 3.93 14.26
CA ILE A 114 -4.41 4.19 12.85
C ILE A 114 -2.90 4.39 12.73
N LEU A 115 -2.19 3.35 12.31
CA LEU A 115 -0.74 3.37 12.21
C LEU A 115 -0.32 3.82 10.81
N THR A 116 0.44 4.92 10.70
CA THR A 116 0.84 5.50 9.41
C THR A 116 2.33 5.84 9.37
N THR A 117 2.86 6.11 8.16
CA THR A 117 4.13 6.83 8.04
C THR A 117 3.89 8.32 8.35
N LYS A 118 4.95 9.05 8.71
CA LYS A 118 4.89 10.50 8.93
C LYS A 118 4.30 11.22 7.71
N GLY A 119 4.82 10.96 6.51
CA GLY A 119 4.33 11.62 5.28
C GLY A 119 2.84 11.35 4.99
N THR A 120 2.33 10.17 5.33
CA THR A 120 0.89 9.87 5.23
C THR A 120 0.11 10.65 6.28
N GLY A 121 0.50 10.57 7.56
CA GLY A 121 -0.20 11.22 8.69
C GLY A 121 -0.27 12.74 8.55
N GLU A 122 0.79 13.37 8.06
CA GLU A 122 0.87 14.83 7.88
C GLU A 122 0.18 15.32 6.60
N SER A 123 -0.17 14.44 5.63
CA SER A 123 -0.78 14.86 4.37
C SER A 123 -2.15 15.51 4.58
N LYS A 124 -2.45 16.53 3.77
CA LYS A 124 -3.76 17.22 3.82
C LYS A 124 -4.90 16.24 3.55
N ARG A 125 -4.73 15.38 2.54
CA ARG A 125 -5.74 14.39 2.15
C ARG A 125 -6.06 13.42 3.27
N PHE A 126 -5.05 12.84 3.92
CA PHE A 126 -5.26 11.94 5.05
C PHE A 126 -5.89 12.65 6.25
N LYS A 127 -5.48 13.88 6.56
CA LYS A 127 -6.10 14.66 7.64
C LYS A 127 -7.60 14.88 7.40
N GLU A 128 -8.01 15.14 6.16
CA GLU A 128 -9.42 15.24 5.77
C GLU A 128 -10.13 13.89 5.92
N LEU A 129 -9.54 12.79 5.41
CA LEU A 129 -10.06 11.44 5.57
C LEU A 129 -10.23 11.08 7.07
N PHE A 130 -9.21 11.31 7.86
CA PHE A 130 -9.23 11.01 9.29
C PHE A 130 -10.28 11.86 10.03
N LYS A 131 -10.37 13.15 9.74
CA LYS A 131 -11.38 14.05 10.31
C LYS A 131 -12.80 13.55 10.04
N ASN A 132 -13.06 13.05 8.82
CA ASN A 132 -14.39 12.65 8.38
C ASN A 132 -14.82 11.28 8.95
N TYR A 133 -13.88 10.37 9.16
CA TYR A 133 -14.16 8.98 9.51
C TYR A 133 -13.57 8.50 10.84
N LYS A 134 -12.81 9.32 11.58
CA LYS A 134 -12.34 8.91 12.92
C LYS A 134 -13.51 8.71 13.87
N THR A 135 -13.47 7.67 14.66
CA THR A 135 -14.36 7.50 15.80
C THR A 135 -13.76 8.14 17.05
N LYS A 136 -14.55 8.29 18.12
CA LYS A 136 -14.06 8.81 19.42
C LYS A 136 -12.96 7.95 20.03
N ASN A 137 -12.89 6.66 19.64
CA ASN A 137 -11.96 5.68 20.17
C ASN A 137 -10.74 5.45 19.26
N CYS A 138 -10.58 6.26 18.17
CA CYS A 138 -9.43 6.16 17.27
C CYS A 138 -8.30 7.07 17.71
N VAL A 139 -7.08 6.57 17.62
CA VAL A 139 -5.84 7.34 17.77
C VAL A 139 -5.00 7.22 16.50
N LEU A 140 -4.33 8.29 16.13
CA LEU A 140 -3.31 8.29 15.07
C LEU A 140 -1.95 8.08 15.71
N VAL A 141 -1.20 7.10 15.21
CA VAL A 141 0.18 6.85 15.62
C VAL A 141 1.06 6.84 14.37
N GLU A 142 2.05 7.71 14.35
CA GLU A 142 3.03 7.77 13.26
C GLU A 142 4.22 6.87 13.56
N ALA A 143 4.60 6.03 12.60
CA ALA A 143 5.73 5.11 12.69
C ALA A 143 6.77 5.41 11.58
N PRO A 144 7.53 6.53 11.69
CA PRO A 144 8.39 7.03 10.61
C PRO A 144 9.53 6.07 10.22
N LEU A 145 9.99 5.20 11.13
CA LEU A 145 11.09 4.28 10.87
C LEU A 145 10.64 2.89 10.43
N LEU A 146 9.38 2.50 10.71
CA LEU A 146 8.94 1.11 10.59
C LEU A 146 9.08 0.56 9.17
N ALA A 147 8.71 1.33 8.14
CA ALA A 147 8.83 0.89 6.75
C ALA A 147 10.29 0.62 6.36
N SER A 148 11.21 1.49 6.78
CA SER A 148 12.65 1.32 6.52
C SER A 148 13.25 0.13 7.28
N LEU A 149 12.83 -0.10 8.52
CA LEU A 149 13.26 -1.27 9.31
C LEU A 149 12.85 -2.57 8.61
N ILE A 150 11.60 -2.65 8.15
CA ILE A 150 11.06 -3.81 7.42
C ILE A 150 11.81 -4.04 6.10
N GLU A 151 11.95 -2.99 5.27
CA GLU A 151 12.64 -3.07 3.98
C GLU A 151 14.05 -3.64 4.13
N ASN A 152 14.76 -3.18 5.18
CA ASN A 152 16.16 -3.56 5.47
C ASN A 152 16.31 -4.79 6.38
N LYS A 153 15.21 -5.51 6.70
CA LYS A 153 15.22 -6.68 7.61
C LYS A 153 15.86 -6.41 8.98
N LYS A 154 15.69 -5.19 9.50
CA LYS A 154 16.16 -4.81 10.83
C LYS A 154 15.12 -5.18 11.89
N ASP A 155 15.54 -5.23 13.16
CA ASP A 155 14.62 -5.49 14.26
C ASP A 155 13.52 -4.42 14.32
N THR A 156 12.28 -4.90 14.27
CA THR A 156 11.09 -4.05 14.39
C THR A 156 10.47 -4.12 15.79
N HIS A 157 10.80 -5.15 16.58
CA HIS A 157 10.12 -5.39 17.85
C HIS A 157 10.46 -4.32 18.89
N SER A 158 11.74 -4.01 19.07
CA SER A 158 12.16 -2.96 20.01
C SER A 158 11.53 -1.61 19.65
N TYR A 159 11.60 -1.21 18.40
CA TYR A 159 10.97 0.02 17.92
C TYR A 159 9.46 0.05 18.16
N LEU A 160 8.75 -1.04 17.84
CA LEU A 160 7.30 -1.14 18.02
C LEU A 160 6.92 -1.19 19.51
N ASN A 161 7.72 -1.82 20.36
CA ASN A 161 7.48 -1.82 21.81
C ASN A 161 7.53 -0.41 22.36
N ASP A 162 8.56 0.38 22.02
CA ASP A 162 8.67 1.77 22.46
C ASP A 162 7.50 2.64 21.94
N LEU A 163 7.08 2.40 20.70
CA LEU A 163 6.02 3.17 20.07
C LEU A 163 4.60 2.80 20.55
N LEU A 164 4.35 1.52 20.85
CA LEU A 164 2.99 1.00 21.04
C LEU A 164 2.69 0.49 22.46
N LYS A 165 3.66 0.42 23.37
CA LYS A 165 3.47 -0.14 24.73
C LYS A 165 2.32 0.47 25.52
N ASP A 166 2.05 1.77 25.31
CA ASP A 166 1.00 2.51 26.01
C ASP A 166 -0.39 2.31 25.40
N TYR A 167 -0.46 1.61 24.26
CA TYR A 167 -1.71 1.30 23.56
C TYR A 167 -2.21 -0.13 23.78
N LYS A 168 -1.72 -0.82 24.81
CA LYS A 168 -2.26 -2.11 25.23
C LYS A 168 -3.76 -2.00 25.55
N GLY A 169 -4.55 -2.98 25.09
CA GLY A 169 -6.01 -2.92 25.20
C GLY A 169 -6.71 -2.23 24.01
N TYR A 170 -5.97 -1.77 23.00
CA TYR A 170 -6.56 -1.47 21.70
C TYR A 170 -6.86 -2.77 20.94
N GLU A 171 -7.97 -2.79 20.22
CA GLU A 171 -8.54 -4.01 19.64
C GLU A 171 -8.35 -4.07 18.12
N VAL A 172 -8.17 -2.92 17.47
CA VAL A 172 -8.04 -2.79 16.01
C VAL A 172 -6.79 -1.99 15.68
N VAL A 173 -6.03 -2.46 14.69
CA VAL A 173 -4.88 -1.74 14.13
C VAL A 173 -5.05 -1.58 12.63
N VAL A 174 -5.20 -0.34 12.17
CA VAL A 174 -5.17 -0.02 10.74
C VAL A 174 -3.72 0.10 10.29
N LEU A 175 -3.34 -0.71 9.34
CA LEU A 175 -2.01 -0.74 8.74
C LEU A 175 -1.98 0.25 7.55
N GLY A 176 -1.73 1.52 7.85
CA GLY A 176 -1.75 2.65 6.90
C GLY A 176 -0.46 2.81 6.09
N CYS A 177 0.30 1.74 5.92
CA CYS A 177 1.46 1.65 5.03
C CYS A 177 1.56 0.21 4.51
N THR A 178 1.94 0.06 3.25
CA THR A 178 2.08 -1.24 2.56
C THR A 178 3.10 -2.18 3.17
N HIS A 179 4.09 -1.66 3.87
CA HIS A 179 5.08 -2.46 4.60
C HIS A 179 4.53 -3.03 5.92
N PHE A 180 3.60 -2.36 6.57
CA PHE A 180 3.17 -2.71 7.93
C PHE A 180 2.50 -4.08 8.06
N PRO A 181 1.81 -4.64 7.06
CA PRO A 181 1.36 -6.03 7.10
C PRO A 181 2.48 -7.05 7.38
N LEU A 182 3.72 -6.75 6.98
CA LEU A 182 4.90 -7.61 7.22
C LEU A 182 5.39 -7.56 8.69
N ALA A 183 4.91 -6.60 9.49
CA ALA A 183 5.21 -6.48 10.92
C ALA A 183 4.09 -6.97 11.83
N LYS A 184 3.02 -7.61 11.32
CA LYS A 184 1.87 -8.09 12.12
C LYS A 184 2.30 -8.88 13.35
N ASN A 185 3.22 -9.83 13.20
CA ASN A 185 3.73 -10.64 14.30
C ASN A 185 4.42 -9.80 15.40
N ALA A 186 5.20 -8.78 15.00
CA ALA A 186 5.86 -7.90 15.95
C ALA A 186 4.85 -6.98 16.67
N ILE A 187 3.84 -6.47 15.97
CA ILE A 187 2.74 -5.68 16.54
C ILE A 187 1.94 -6.55 17.56
N THR A 188 1.60 -7.79 17.18
CA THR A 188 0.89 -8.72 18.07
C THR A 188 1.68 -9.03 19.34
N LYS A 189 3.02 -9.16 19.27
CA LYS A 189 3.85 -9.35 20.46
C LYS A 189 3.78 -8.19 21.44
N VAL A 190 3.56 -6.97 20.97
CA VAL A 190 3.47 -5.76 21.82
C VAL A 190 2.05 -5.54 22.34
N LEU A 191 1.05 -5.60 21.47
CA LEU A 191 -0.34 -5.24 21.80
C LEU A 191 -1.20 -6.42 22.26
N GLY A 192 -0.77 -7.66 22.01
CA GLY A 192 -1.59 -8.86 22.15
C GLY A 192 -2.43 -9.13 20.89
N ASN A 193 -3.51 -9.87 21.05
CA ASN A 193 -4.38 -10.22 19.93
C ASN A 193 -5.21 -9.01 19.49
N VAL A 194 -4.97 -8.54 18.28
CA VAL A 194 -5.66 -7.40 17.66
C VAL A 194 -6.17 -7.76 16.26
N THR A 195 -7.23 -7.08 15.83
CA THR A 195 -7.74 -7.17 14.46
C THR A 195 -6.95 -6.22 13.56
N PHE A 196 -6.35 -6.75 12.51
CA PHE A 196 -5.64 -5.93 11.51
C PHE A 196 -6.55 -5.57 10.35
N VAL A 197 -6.50 -4.31 9.94
CA VAL A 197 -7.25 -3.77 8.80
C VAL A 197 -6.27 -3.02 7.90
N ASP A 198 -6.35 -3.21 6.58
CA ASP A 198 -5.56 -2.50 5.59
C ASP A 198 -6.37 -2.18 4.32
N GLY A 199 -5.74 -1.47 3.37
CA GLY A 199 -6.40 -1.04 2.13
C GLY A 199 -6.51 -2.11 1.04
N SER A 200 -5.93 -3.30 1.22
CA SER A 200 -5.80 -4.30 0.14
C SER A 200 -7.15 -4.79 -0.40
N HIS A 201 -8.13 -4.99 0.49
CA HIS A 201 -9.48 -5.41 0.09
C HIS A 201 -10.16 -4.35 -0.80
N GLY A 202 -10.05 -3.08 -0.43
CA GLY A 202 -10.62 -1.97 -1.21
C GLY A 202 -9.98 -1.86 -2.59
N ILE A 203 -8.65 -1.97 -2.67
CA ILE A 203 -7.90 -1.92 -3.93
C ILE A 203 -8.29 -3.10 -4.84
N LYS A 204 -8.29 -4.32 -4.30
CA LYS A 204 -8.70 -5.52 -5.04
C LYS A 204 -10.06 -5.35 -5.70
N ASN A 205 -11.05 -4.89 -4.94
CA ASN A 205 -12.40 -4.70 -5.45
C ASN A 205 -12.47 -3.54 -6.47
N ARG A 206 -11.72 -2.46 -6.23
CA ARG A 206 -11.70 -1.31 -7.16
C ARG A 206 -11.07 -1.69 -8.51
N VAL A 207 -9.96 -2.41 -8.50
CA VAL A 207 -9.32 -2.90 -9.73
C VAL A 207 -10.26 -3.84 -10.48
N TYR A 208 -10.83 -4.83 -9.80
CA TYR A 208 -11.80 -5.74 -10.40
C TYR A 208 -12.98 -5.00 -11.04
N ASN A 209 -13.61 -4.08 -10.31
CA ASN A 209 -14.79 -3.37 -10.80
C ASN A 209 -14.48 -2.48 -12.02
N LEU A 210 -13.33 -1.81 -12.04
CA LEU A 210 -12.90 -1.01 -13.19
C LEU A 210 -12.76 -1.90 -14.44
N LEU A 211 -12.02 -2.99 -14.34
CA LEU A 211 -11.78 -3.87 -15.49
C LEU A 211 -13.04 -4.61 -15.95
N ASN A 212 -13.89 -5.02 -15.00
CA ASN A 212 -15.12 -5.71 -15.32
C ASN A 212 -16.15 -4.79 -16.00
N ASN A 213 -16.30 -3.56 -15.53
CA ASN A 213 -17.25 -2.60 -16.09
C ASN A 213 -16.86 -2.16 -17.50
N ASP A 214 -15.56 -2.07 -17.79
CA ASP A 214 -15.03 -1.67 -19.09
C ASP A 214 -14.83 -2.87 -20.05
N ASN A 215 -15.22 -4.09 -19.66
CA ASN A 215 -14.96 -5.35 -20.39
C ASN A 215 -13.47 -5.59 -20.71
N ASN A 216 -12.59 -5.09 -19.86
CA ASN A 216 -11.13 -5.11 -20.02
C ASN A 216 -10.43 -6.26 -19.29
N LEU A 217 -11.19 -7.23 -18.76
CA LEU A 217 -10.60 -8.43 -18.16
C LEU A 217 -9.89 -9.28 -19.20
N ASN A 218 -8.68 -9.74 -18.85
CA ASN A 218 -7.95 -10.71 -19.65
C ASN A 218 -8.65 -12.07 -19.59
N LYS A 219 -8.85 -12.70 -20.74
CA LYS A 219 -9.49 -14.01 -20.88
C LYS A 219 -8.48 -15.15 -21.10
N ASN A 220 -7.17 -14.86 -21.02
CA ASN A 220 -6.13 -15.89 -21.10
C ASN A 220 -6.24 -16.84 -19.91
N ASN A 221 -5.77 -18.08 -20.10
CA ASN A 221 -5.88 -19.10 -19.06
C ASN A 221 -4.86 -18.93 -17.92
N LYS A 222 -3.86 -18.06 -18.07
CA LYS A 222 -2.82 -17.81 -17.07
C LYS A 222 -2.16 -16.47 -17.30
N GLY A 223 -2.14 -15.63 -16.26
CA GLY A 223 -1.41 -14.39 -16.26
C GLY A 223 0.09 -14.56 -16.00
N SER A 224 0.84 -13.52 -16.36
CA SER A 224 2.29 -13.43 -16.14
C SER A 224 2.64 -12.38 -15.09
N MET A 225 3.89 -12.44 -14.57
CA MET A 225 4.42 -11.49 -13.60
C MET A 225 5.82 -11.06 -14.00
N HIS A 226 6.00 -9.75 -14.13
CA HIS A 226 7.31 -9.12 -14.31
C HIS A 226 7.59 -8.17 -13.14
N ILE A 227 8.76 -8.34 -12.50
CA ILE A 227 9.17 -7.51 -11.35
C ILE A 227 10.36 -6.65 -11.78
N ILE A 228 10.22 -5.34 -11.63
CA ILE A 228 11.28 -4.36 -11.83
C ILE A 228 11.76 -3.95 -10.43
N ALA A 229 12.93 -4.41 -10.05
CA ALA A 229 13.54 -4.17 -8.75
C ALA A 229 15.02 -3.80 -8.90
N PRO A 230 15.64 -3.13 -7.93
CA PRO A 230 17.04 -2.69 -8.03
C PRO A 230 18.05 -3.84 -8.09
N ASN A 231 17.68 -5.02 -7.58
CA ASN A 231 18.51 -6.21 -7.56
C ASN A 231 17.68 -7.48 -7.35
N LYS A 232 18.30 -8.64 -7.60
CA LYS A 232 17.67 -9.97 -7.49
C LYS A 232 17.19 -10.30 -6.07
N ASN A 233 17.88 -9.81 -5.04
CA ASN A 233 17.44 -10.04 -3.65
C ASN A 233 16.09 -9.37 -3.36
N THR A 234 15.88 -8.14 -3.82
CA THR A 234 14.60 -7.44 -3.70
C THR A 234 13.50 -8.16 -4.49
N GLU A 235 13.79 -8.59 -5.71
CA GLU A 235 12.86 -9.39 -6.52
C GLU A 235 12.46 -10.68 -5.79
N ASN A 236 13.42 -11.42 -5.23
CA ASN A 236 13.16 -12.65 -4.48
C ASN A 236 12.29 -12.40 -3.23
N LYS A 237 12.51 -11.28 -2.50
CA LYS A 237 11.66 -10.89 -1.38
C LYS A 237 10.22 -10.65 -1.82
N ILE A 238 10.00 -9.92 -2.91
CA ILE A 238 8.68 -9.66 -3.48
C ILE A 238 7.99 -10.97 -3.85
N MET A 239 8.70 -11.86 -4.55
CA MET A 239 8.17 -13.17 -4.92
C MET A 239 7.82 -14.04 -3.72
N SER A 240 8.62 -13.99 -2.64
CA SER A 240 8.31 -14.68 -1.38
C SER A 240 7.01 -14.17 -0.78
N ILE A 241 6.84 -12.85 -0.65
CA ILE A 241 5.62 -12.24 -0.11
C ILE A 241 4.37 -12.63 -0.92
N ILE A 242 4.49 -12.66 -2.25
CA ILE A 242 3.37 -13.04 -3.13
C ILE A 242 3.00 -14.53 -2.96
N LYS A 243 4.00 -15.40 -2.75
CA LYS A 243 3.80 -16.86 -2.63
C LYS A 243 3.42 -17.33 -1.21
N GLU A 244 3.75 -16.56 -0.18
CA GLU A 244 3.40 -16.91 1.19
C GLU A 244 1.87 -16.95 1.38
N ASN A 245 1.36 -17.99 2.02
CA ASN A 245 0.00 -18.01 2.56
C ASN A 245 0.05 -17.33 3.95
N PHE A 246 -0.47 -16.12 4.06
CA PHE A 246 -0.68 -15.47 5.36
C PHE A 246 -1.94 -15.98 6.02
#